data_d8ac34bd5cdca926e547da691d593306
#
_entry.id   d8ac34bd5cdca926e547da691d593306
#
_cell.length_a   1.000
_cell.length_b   1.000
_cell.length_c   1.000
_cell.angle_alpha   90.00
_cell.angle_beta   90.00
_cell.angle_gamma   90.00
#
_symmetry.space_group_name_H-M   'P 1'
#
loop_
_entity.id
_entity.type
_entity.pdbx_description
1 polymer ?
#
loop_
_entity_poly.entity_id
_entity_poly.type
_entity_poly.pdbx_seq_one_letter_code
_entity_poly.pdbx_strand_id
1 'polypeptide(L)'
;MIRFDHVSKTYPGGARAVEDFSLTIEQGSTTVFLGTSGCGKTTLMRMVNAMVTPTSGTVFVRGADVTGADPVRLRRSIGYVLQEGGLFPHRSIADNIATVPRLEGVNKAESRERALELLTLVGLEREMADRYPSQLSGGQRQRVGVARALVNRADILLMDEPFGALDPI
;
A
#
# COMPACT_ATOMS: atom_id res chain seq x y z
N MET A 1 3.49 -10.95 10.35
CA MET A 1 3.04 -10.46 11.66
C MET A 1 3.37 -8.98 11.82
N ILE A 2 2.39 -8.17 12.24
CA ILE A 2 2.55 -6.75 12.57
C ILE A 2 2.10 -6.58 14.01
N ARG A 3 2.84 -5.81 14.82
CA ARG A 3 2.45 -5.51 16.20
C ARG A 3 2.59 -4.01 16.47
N PHE A 4 1.52 -3.43 16.95
CA PHE A 4 1.49 -2.12 17.56
C PHE A 4 1.59 -2.30 19.07
N ASP A 5 2.51 -1.61 19.72
CA ASP A 5 2.78 -1.72 21.14
C ASP A 5 2.68 -0.34 21.79
N HIS A 6 1.52 -0.06 22.40
CA HIS A 6 1.19 1.21 23.06
C HIS A 6 1.49 2.45 22.21
N VAL A 7 1.13 2.40 20.90
CA VAL A 7 1.46 3.49 19.98
C VAL A 7 0.51 4.67 20.13
N SER A 8 1.08 5.86 20.16
CA SER A 8 0.33 7.11 20.09
C SER A 8 0.91 8.02 19.00
N LYS A 9 0.07 8.87 18.43
CA LYS A 9 0.49 9.89 17.47
C LYS A 9 -0.21 11.20 17.72
N THR A 10 0.59 12.21 18.03
CA THR A 10 0.17 13.61 18.06
C THR A 10 0.94 14.36 16.96
N TYR A 11 0.24 15.06 16.10
CA TYR A 11 0.84 15.91 15.07
C TYR A 11 1.22 17.30 15.61
N PRO A 12 2.13 18.03 14.97
CA PRO A 12 2.36 19.43 15.26
C PRO A 12 1.02 20.21 15.25
N GLY A 13 0.76 21.02 16.27
CA GLY A 13 -0.54 21.67 16.46
C GLY A 13 -1.47 20.95 17.44
N GLY A 14 -1.04 19.83 18.03
CA GLY A 14 -1.74 19.15 19.12
C GLY A 14 -2.84 18.17 18.70
N ALA A 15 -3.09 17.99 17.40
CA ALA A 15 -4.06 17.01 16.92
C ALA A 15 -3.61 15.58 17.23
N ARG A 16 -4.36 14.87 18.08
CA ARG A 16 -4.14 13.47 18.41
C ARG A 16 -4.82 12.59 17.37
N ALA A 17 -4.04 11.85 16.57
CA ALA A 17 -4.55 10.94 15.55
C ALA A 17 -4.69 9.50 16.09
N VAL A 18 -3.84 9.10 17.02
CA VAL A 18 -3.85 7.78 17.66
C VAL A 18 -3.49 7.95 19.12
N GLU A 19 -4.16 7.23 20.02
CA GLU A 19 -3.92 7.28 21.46
C GLU A 19 -3.88 5.85 22.02
N ASP A 20 -2.75 5.48 22.60
CA ASP A 20 -2.46 4.21 23.30
C ASP A 20 -3.00 2.95 22.58
N PHE A 21 -2.72 2.85 21.28
CA PHE A 21 -3.22 1.75 20.44
C PHE A 21 -2.29 0.55 20.51
N SER A 22 -2.83 -0.62 20.85
CA SER A 22 -2.12 -1.89 20.85
C SER A 22 -2.90 -2.94 20.07
N LEU A 23 -2.22 -3.62 19.13
CA LEU A 23 -2.82 -4.67 18.31
C LEU A 23 -1.73 -5.58 17.76
N THR A 24 -1.99 -6.88 17.75
CA THR A 24 -1.17 -7.85 17.01
C THR A 24 -1.97 -8.39 15.84
N ILE A 25 -1.38 -8.35 14.64
CA ILE A 25 -1.93 -8.89 13.40
C ILE A 25 -1.05 -10.09 13.01
N GLU A 26 -1.63 -11.28 13.07
CA GLU A 26 -0.91 -12.51 12.77
C GLU A 26 -0.67 -12.70 11.28
N GLN A 27 0.31 -13.51 10.95
CA GLN A 27 0.58 -13.89 9.56
C GLN A 27 -0.62 -14.66 8.98
N GLY A 28 -0.99 -14.33 7.73
CA GLY A 28 -2.12 -14.96 7.04
C GLY A 28 -3.49 -14.44 7.47
N SER A 29 -3.57 -13.48 8.40
CA SER A 29 -4.84 -12.85 8.80
C SER A 29 -5.13 -11.60 7.97
N THR A 30 -6.41 -11.26 7.88
CA THR A 30 -6.90 -9.99 7.34
C THR A 30 -7.50 -9.17 8.47
N THR A 31 -7.04 -7.94 8.64
CA THR A 31 -7.54 -7.00 9.65
C THR A 31 -8.14 -5.77 8.95
N VAL A 32 -9.32 -5.36 9.36
CA VAL A 32 -10.01 -4.20 8.82
C VAL A 32 -10.17 -3.15 9.92
N PHE A 33 -9.66 -1.95 9.67
CA PHE A 33 -9.90 -0.80 10.55
C PHE A 33 -11.19 -0.09 10.14
N LEU A 34 -12.20 -0.12 10.99
CA LEU A 34 -13.45 0.59 10.80
C LEU A 34 -13.49 1.86 11.65
N GLY A 35 -14.09 2.91 11.13
CA GLY A 35 -14.24 4.18 11.82
C GLY A 35 -14.47 5.34 10.87
N THR A 36 -14.90 6.48 11.43
CA THR A 36 -15.15 7.72 10.69
C THR A 36 -13.89 8.28 10.03
N SER A 37 -14.04 9.19 9.08
CA SER A 37 -12.91 9.91 8.50
C SER A 37 -12.14 10.65 9.61
N GLY A 38 -10.81 10.63 9.53
CA GLY A 38 -9.95 11.29 10.52
C GLY A 38 -9.69 10.50 11.82
N CYS A 39 -10.28 9.32 12.04
CA CYS A 39 -10.06 8.54 13.27
C CYS A 39 -8.70 7.79 13.35
N GLY A 40 -7.73 8.08 12.46
CA GLY A 40 -6.37 7.56 12.58
C GLY A 40 -6.04 6.30 11.75
N LYS A 41 -6.98 5.71 10.99
CA LYS A 41 -6.74 4.49 10.19
C LYS A 41 -5.53 4.60 9.26
N THR A 42 -5.50 5.64 8.43
CA THR A 42 -4.38 5.92 7.51
C THR A 42 -3.08 6.19 8.28
N THR A 43 -3.16 6.83 9.45
CA THR A 43 -1.99 7.06 10.32
C THR A 43 -1.40 5.73 10.80
N LEU A 44 -2.22 4.80 11.28
CA LEU A 44 -1.77 3.46 11.70
C LEU A 44 -1.12 2.70 10.54
N MET A 45 -1.75 2.67 9.36
CA MET A 45 -1.16 2.01 8.18
C MET A 45 0.17 2.64 7.77
N ARG A 46 0.28 3.98 7.84
CA ARG A 46 1.53 4.70 7.54
C ARG A 46 2.63 4.50 8.59
N MET A 47 2.29 4.08 9.79
CA MET A 47 3.31 3.65 10.76
C MET A 47 3.92 2.30 10.38
N VAL A 48 3.14 1.36 9.83
CA VAL A 48 3.64 0.04 9.41
C VAL A 48 4.74 0.15 8.35
N ASN A 49 4.63 1.10 7.42
CA ASN A 49 5.62 1.31 6.36
C ASN A 49 6.62 2.45 6.67
N ALA A 50 6.72 2.85 7.94
CA ALA A 50 7.60 3.93 8.41
C ALA A 50 7.46 5.26 7.66
N MET A 51 6.26 5.56 7.10
CA MET A 51 5.94 6.90 6.57
C MET A 51 5.57 7.87 7.68
N VAL A 52 5.07 7.35 8.80
CA VAL A 52 4.74 8.10 10.01
C VAL A 52 5.43 7.44 11.19
N THR A 53 6.22 8.20 11.93
CA THR A 53 6.81 7.73 13.19
C THR A 53 5.83 8.01 14.33
N PRO A 54 5.55 7.03 15.21
CA PRO A 54 4.74 7.27 16.39
C PRO A 54 5.40 8.32 17.30
N THR A 55 4.61 9.02 18.11
CA THR A 55 5.10 9.95 19.14
C THR A 55 5.56 9.17 20.38
N SER A 56 4.89 8.07 20.68
CA SER A 56 5.26 7.09 21.72
C SER A 56 4.83 5.70 21.32
N GLY A 57 5.38 4.68 21.98
CA GLY A 57 5.17 3.28 21.63
C GLY A 57 5.99 2.84 20.43
N THR A 58 5.83 1.59 20.01
CA THR A 58 6.66 0.97 18.96
C THR A 58 5.80 0.15 18.00
N VAL A 59 6.13 0.20 16.71
CA VAL A 59 5.54 -0.66 15.69
C VAL A 59 6.59 -1.68 15.25
N PHE A 60 6.20 -2.95 15.25
CA PHE A 60 7.05 -4.05 14.77
C PHE A 60 6.46 -4.65 13.50
N VAL A 61 7.31 -4.90 12.53
CA VAL A 61 7.00 -5.62 11.29
C VAL A 61 7.95 -6.80 11.17
N ARG A 62 7.42 -8.02 11.06
CA ARG A 62 8.20 -9.27 11.07
C ARG A 62 9.14 -9.39 12.28
N GLY A 63 8.72 -8.85 13.42
CA GLY A 63 9.49 -8.84 14.66
C GLY A 63 10.55 -7.75 14.79
N ALA A 64 10.80 -6.97 13.74
CA ALA A 64 11.75 -5.84 13.75
C ALA A 64 11.03 -4.51 14.01
N ASP A 65 11.62 -3.64 14.84
CA ASP A 65 11.15 -2.27 15.04
C ASP A 65 11.28 -1.48 13.73
N VAL A 66 10.20 -0.89 13.26
CA VAL A 66 10.17 -0.13 12.00
C VAL A 66 11.02 1.14 12.06
N THR A 67 11.26 1.70 13.25
CA THR A 67 12.05 2.94 13.41
C THR A 67 13.54 2.71 13.19
N GLY A 68 14.03 1.50 13.44
CA GLY A 68 15.41 1.08 13.19
C GLY A 68 15.65 0.44 11.82
N ALA A 69 14.60 0.22 11.03
CA ALA A 69 14.71 -0.43 9.73
C ALA A 69 15.14 0.56 8.63
N ASP A 70 15.79 0.05 7.57
CA ASP A 70 15.94 0.82 6.33
C ASP A 70 14.55 1.09 5.72
N PRO A 71 14.09 2.35 5.68
CA PRO A 71 12.74 2.66 5.26
C PRO A 71 12.48 2.36 3.78
N VAL A 72 13.52 2.38 2.94
CA VAL A 72 13.40 2.07 1.51
C VAL A 72 13.17 0.57 1.33
N ARG A 73 13.97 -0.26 1.99
CA ARG A 73 13.80 -1.73 1.96
C ARG A 73 12.46 -2.15 2.55
N LEU A 74 12.08 -1.57 3.69
CA LEU A 74 10.78 -1.85 4.32
C LEU A 74 9.63 -1.54 3.37
N ARG A 75 9.59 -0.35 2.77
CA ARG A 75 8.50 0.06 1.85
C ARG A 75 8.43 -0.78 0.59
N ARG A 76 9.56 -1.21 0.03
CA ARG A 76 9.59 -2.11 -1.14
C ARG A 76 9.07 -3.51 -0.82
N SER A 77 9.20 -3.95 0.42
CA SER A 77 8.73 -5.27 0.88
C SER A 77 7.25 -5.30 1.27
N ILE A 78 6.56 -4.16 1.27
CA ILE A 78 5.15 -4.01 1.63
C ILE A 78 4.38 -3.53 0.40
N GLY A 79 3.32 -4.24 0.02
CA GLY A 79 2.37 -3.76 -0.98
C GLY A 79 1.50 -2.66 -0.37
N TYR A 80 1.37 -1.52 -1.05
CA TYR A 80 0.52 -0.43 -0.58
C TYR A 80 -0.41 0.06 -1.67
N VAL A 81 -1.71 -0.13 -1.45
CA VAL A 81 -2.79 0.38 -2.28
C VAL A 81 -3.23 1.71 -1.70
N LEU A 82 -2.94 2.78 -2.43
CA LEU A 82 -3.34 4.14 -2.08
C LEU A 82 -4.80 4.39 -2.46
N GLN A 83 -5.45 5.26 -1.73
CA GLN A 83 -6.73 5.84 -2.13
C GLN A 83 -6.64 6.37 -3.56
N GLU A 84 -7.67 6.14 -4.38
CA GLU A 84 -7.69 6.51 -5.82
C GLU A 84 -6.57 5.87 -6.68
N GLY A 85 -5.94 4.78 -6.22
CA GLY A 85 -4.89 4.04 -6.93
C GLY A 85 -3.50 4.71 -6.94
N GLY A 86 -3.39 6.02 -6.78
CA GLY A 86 -2.12 6.76 -6.69
C GLY A 86 -1.13 6.46 -7.82
N LEU A 87 -1.61 6.36 -9.07
CA LEU A 87 -0.81 6.03 -10.24
C LEU A 87 0.01 7.23 -10.74
N PHE A 88 1.18 6.96 -11.29
CA PHE A 88 1.99 7.97 -11.97
C PHE A 88 1.32 8.36 -13.31
N PRO A 89 0.83 9.59 -13.49
CA PRO A 89 0.02 9.97 -14.66
C PRO A 89 0.83 9.95 -15.97
N HIS A 90 2.14 10.13 -15.90
CA HIS A 90 3.06 10.19 -17.02
C HIS A 90 3.67 8.82 -17.40
N ARG A 91 3.26 7.74 -16.73
CA ARG A 91 3.70 6.38 -17.01
C ARG A 91 2.56 5.53 -17.54
N SER A 92 2.89 4.59 -18.42
CA SER A 92 1.92 3.58 -18.87
C SER A 92 1.45 2.71 -17.68
N ILE A 93 0.38 1.97 -17.88
CA ILE A 93 -0.16 1.06 -16.86
C ILE A 93 0.85 -0.04 -16.51
N ALA A 94 1.49 -0.64 -17.52
CA ALA A 94 2.54 -1.61 -17.28
C ALA A 94 3.73 -1.01 -16.50
N ASP A 95 4.13 0.21 -16.83
CA ASP A 95 5.24 0.90 -16.15
C ASP A 95 4.87 1.30 -14.70
N ASN A 96 3.59 1.60 -14.44
CA ASN A 96 3.10 1.82 -13.09
C ASN A 96 3.23 0.55 -12.24
N ILE A 97 2.77 -0.59 -12.74
CA ILE A 97 2.84 -1.87 -12.06
C ILE A 97 4.31 -2.29 -11.88
N ALA A 98 5.13 -2.20 -12.92
CA ALA A 98 6.53 -2.61 -12.93
C ALA A 98 7.48 -1.68 -12.14
N THR A 99 6.97 -0.65 -11.46
CA THR A 99 7.81 0.35 -10.79
C THR A 99 8.75 -0.27 -9.76
N VAL A 100 8.24 -1.08 -8.84
CA VAL A 100 9.06 -1.64 -7.75
C VAL A 100 10.02 -2.71 -8.25
N PRO A 101 9.63 -3.69 -9.09
CA PRO A 101 10.58 -4.64 -9.68
C PRO A 101 11.76 -3.97 -10.39
N ARG A 102 11.51 -2.90 -11.14
CA ARG A 102 12.58 -2.14 -11.80
C ARG A 102 13.53 -1.44 -10.83
N LEU A 103 13.00 -0.91 -9.72
CA LEU A 103 13.83 -0.34 -8.65
C LEU A 103 14.68 -1.40 -7.94
N GLU A 104 14.30 -2.66 -8.03
CA GLU A 104 15.04 -3.82 -7.50
C GLU A 104 15.97 -4.46 -8.54
N GLY A 105 16.08 -3.87 -9.73
CA GLY A 105 17.00 -4.30 -10.76
C GLY A 105 16.44 -5.38 -11.70
N VAL A 106 15.16 -5.72 -11.61
CA VAL A 106 14.52 -6.64 -12.57
C VAL A 106 14.50 -5.97 -13.95
N ASN A 107 14.93 -6.71 -14.97
CA ASN A 107 14.99 -6.20 -16.33
C ASN A 107 13.60 -5.80 -16.88
N LYS A 108 13.60 -4.98 -17.93
CA LYS A 108 12.38 -4.38 -18.49
C LYS A 108 11.41 -5.42 -19.04
N ALA A 109 11.90 -6.44 -19.71
CA ALA A 109 11.05 -7.46 -20.34
C ALA A 109 10.34 -8.31 -19.28
N GLU A 110 11.07 -8.80 -18.28
CA GLU A 110 10.53 -9.59 -17.18
C GLU A 110 9.54 -8.78 -16.32
N SER A 111 9.89 -7.53 -15.96
CA SER A 111 9.00 -6.69 -15.17
C SER A 111 7.72 -6.34 -15.92
N ARG A 112 7.78 -6.21 -17.26
CA ARG A 112 6.60 -6.01 -18.09
C ARG A 112 5.71 -7.27 -18.13
N GLU A 113 6.30 -8.45 -18.28
CA GLU A 113 5.51 -9.70 -18.30
C GLU A 113 4.79 -9.92 -16.97
N ARG A 114 5.47 -9.71 -15.83
CA ARG A 114 4.81 -9.72 -14.52
C ARG A 114 3.65 -8.72 -14.42
N ALA A 115 3.79 -7.53 -15.01
CA ALA A 115 2.73 -6.54 -15.04
C ALA A 115 1.52 -7.02 -15.86
N LEU A 116 1.74 -7.69 -16.99
CA LEU A 116 0.68 -8.26 -17.84
C LEU A 116 -0.07 -9.40 -17.15
N GLU A 117 0.64 -10.27 -16.44
CA GLU A 117 0.03 -11.33 -15.62
C GLU A 117 -0.89 -10.74 -14.54
N LEU A 118 -0.42 -9.69 -13.85
CA LEU A 118 -1.19 -9.03 -12.80
C LEU A 118 -2.39 -8.24 -13.33
N LEU A 119 -2.32 -7.66 -14.53
CA LEU A 119 -3.49 -7.08 -15.18
C LEU A 119 -4.59 -8.12 -15.34
N THR A 120 -4.25 -9.30 -15.86
CA THR A 120 -5.20 -10.41 -15.98
C THR A 120 -5.77 -10.85 -14.63
N LEU A 121 -4.90 -10.95 -13.61
CA LEU A 121 -5.32 -11.34 -12.25
C LEU A 121 -6.35 -10.38 -11.65
N VAL A 122 -6.23 -9.07 -11.90
CA VAL A 122 -7.18 -8.07 -11.41
C VAL A 122 -8.37 -7.84 -12.37
N GLY A 123 -8.55 -8.71 -13.37
CA GLY A 123 -9.67 -8.65 -14.32
C GLY A 123 -9.59 -7.47 -15.30
N LEU A 124 -8.38 -7.10 -15.72
CA LEU A 124 -8.11 -6.12 -16.77
C LEU A 124 -7.48 -6.79 -17.99
N GLU A 125 -7.79 -6.27 -19.18
CA GLU A 125 -7.23 -6.76 -20.44
C GLU A 125 -5.75 -6.40 -20.57
N ARG A 126 -4.93 -7.32 -21.12
CA ARG A 126 -3.49 -7.10 -21.32
C ARG A 126 -3.19 -5.93 -22.26
N GLU A 127 -4.09 -5.64 -23.17
CA GLU A 127 -4.03 -4.52 -24.14
C GLU A 127 -4.08 -3.16 -23.45
N MET A 128 -4.57 -3.10 -22.20
CA MET A 128 -4.53 -1.86 -21.41
C MET A 128 -3.14 -1.49 -20.90
N ALA A 129 -2.16 -2.39 -21.02
CA ALA A 129 -0.80 -2.21 -20.52
C ALA A 129 -0.12 -0.92 -20.99
N ASP A 130 -0.36 -0.53 -22.25
CA ASP A 130 0.25 0.64 -22.88
C ASP A 130 -0.61 1.92 -22.73
N ARG A 131 -1.80 1.83 -22.13
CA ARG A 131 -2.61 3.00 -21.79
C ARG A 131 -2.00 3.78 -20.63
N TYR A 132 -2.48 5.01 -20.46
CA TYR A 132 -2.15 5.91 -19.35
C TYR A 132 -3.30 5.99 -18.36
N PRO A 133 -3.05 6.35 -17.09
CA PRO A 133 -4.08 6.46 -16.06
C PRO A 133 -5.29 7.33 -16.43
N SER A 134 -5.07 8.39 -17.23
CA SER A 134 -6.14 9.28 -17.72
C SER A 134 -7.14 8.58 -18.66
N GLN A 135 -6.77 7.44 -19.23
CA GLN A 135 -7.59 6.66 -20.17
C GLN A 135 -8.40 5.56 -19.46
N LEU A 136 -8.32 5.48 -18.13
CA LEU A 136 -8.96 4.46 -17.30
C LEU A 136 -10.09 5.06 -16.46
N SER A 137 -11.14 4.25 -16.20
CA SER A 137 -12.14 4.57 -15.19
C SER A 137 -11.55 4.56 -13.77
N GLY A 138 -12.26 5.13 -12.78
CA GLY A 138 -11.84 5.10 -11.37
C GLY A 138 -11.59 3.67 -10.86
N GLY A 139 -12.53 2.76 -11.10
CA GLY A 139 -12.39 1.36 -10.72
C GLY A 139 -11.25 0.63 -11.45
N GLN A 140 -10.98 0.95 -12.72
CA GLN A 140 -9.82 0.42 -13.43
C GLN A 140 -8.51 0.92 -12.83
N ARG A 141 -8.40 2.22 -12.51
CA ARG A 141 -7.22 2.77 -11.82
C ARG A 141 -6.98 2.10 -10.46
N GLN A 142 -8.05 1.87 -9.72
CA GLN A 142 -7.97 1.16 -8.43
C GLN A 142 -7.40 -0.25 -8.59
N ARG A 143 -7.92 -1.03 -9.56
CA ARG A 143 -7.42 -2.39 -9.87
C ARG A 143 -5.94 -2.37 -10.30
N VAL A 144 -5.51 -1.39 -11.07
CA VAL A 144 -4.08 -1.21 -11.39
C VAL A 144 -3.26 -0.91 -10.13
N GLY A 145 -3.78 -0.11 -9.20
CA GLY A 145 -3.17 0.13 -7.90
C GLY A 145 -2.97 -1.15 -7.09
N VAL A 146 -3.97 -2.04 -7.10
CA VAL A 146 -3.87 -3.37 -6.49
C VAL A 146 -2.81 -4.22 -7.19
N ALA A 147 -2.82 -4.30 -8.53
CA ALA A 147 -1.81 -5.02 -9.30
C ALA A 147 -0.39 -4.55 -8.97
N ARG A 148 -0.17 -3.23 -8.88
CA ARG A 148 1.12 -2.65 -8.49
C ARG A 148 1.55 -3.06 -7.08
N ALA A 149 0.62 -3.15 -6.14
CA ALA A 149 0.92 -3.57 -4.77
C ALA A 149 1.28 -5.07 -4.67
N LEU A 150 0.78 -5.89 -5.58
CA LEU A 150 1.01 -7.34 -5.62
C LEU A 150 2.27 -7.76 -6.38
N VAL A 151 2.87 -6.88 -7.21
CA VAL A 151 3.90 -7.25 -8.19
C VAL A 151 5.15 -7.89 -7.59
N ASN A 152 5.51 -7.53 -6.36
CA ASN A 152 6.67 -8.08 -5.64
C ASN A 152 6.31 -9.25 -4.72
N ARG A 153 5.08 -9.79 -4.82
CA ARG A 153 4.62 -10.88 -3.95
C ARG A 153 4.81 -10.57 -2.45
N ALA A 154 4.54 -9.31 -2.09
CA ALA A 154 4.65 -8.85 -0.71
C ALA A 154 3.77 -9.70 0.21
N ASP A 155 4.31 -10.10 1.35
CA ASP A 155 3.60 -10.85 2.41
C ASP A 155 2.74 -9.94 3.30
N ILE A 156 2.89 -8.63 3.17
CA ILE A 156 2.05 -7.61 3.81
C ILE A 156 1.44 -6.73 2.75
N LEU A 157 0.12 -6.57 2.80
CA LEU A 157 -0.63 -5.69 1.92
C LEU A 157 -1.40 -4.67 2.77
N LEU A 158 -1.11 -3.41 2.58
CA LEU A 158 -1.83 -2.30 3.19
C LEU A 158 -2.78 -1.70 2.15
N MET A 159 -4.04 -1.51 2.51
CA MET A 159 -5.06 -0.93 1.61
C MET A 159 -5.76 0.23 2.28
N ASP A 160 -5.60 1.43 1.72
CA ASP A 160 -6.24 2.65 2.20
C ASP A 160 -7.48 2.93 1.36
N GLU A 161 -8.66 2.74 1.95
CA GLU A 161 -9.97 2.88 1.30
C GLU A 161 -10.09 2.15 -0.05
N PRO A 162 -9.80 0.83 -0.12
CA PRO A 162 -9.67 0.10 -1.39
C PRO A 162 -10.98 0.02 -2.20
N PHE A 163 -12.11 0.34 -1.61
CA PHE A 163 -13.44 0.28 -2.23
C PHE A 163 -14.05 1.66 -2.46
N GLY A 164 -13.36 2.75 -2.16
CA GLY A 164 -13.88 4.12 -2.26
C GLY A 164 -14.22 4.57 -3.70
N ALA A 165 -13.72 3.88 -4.71
CA ALA A 165 -14.02 4.14 -6.12
C ALA A 165 -15.08 3.19 -6.71
N LEU A 166 -15.68 2.32 -5.89
CA LEU A 166 -16.79 1.47 -6.31
C LEU A 166 -18.09 2.22 -6.02
N ASP A 167 -18.95 2.33 -7.04
CA ASP A 167 -20.28 2.89 -6.86
C ASP A 167 -21.02 2.09 -5.77
N PRO A 168 -21.67 2.75 -4.81
CA PRO A 168 -22.58 2.07 -3.91
C PRO A 168 -23.69 1.44 -4.75
N ILE A 169 -23.92 0.15 -4.53
CA ILE A 169 -25.02 -0.62 -5.15
C ILE A 169 -26.37 -0.05 -4.70
#